data_ada793a16ffb24fc4ffb407b6ef5ac28
#
_entry.id   ada793a16ffb24fc4ffb407b6ef5ac28
#
_cell.length_a   1.000
_cell.length_b   1.000
_cell.length_c   1.000
_cell.angle_alpha   90.00
_cell.angle_beta   90.00
_cell.angle_gamma   90.00
#
_symmetry.space_group_name_H-M   'P 1'
#
loop_
_entity.id
_entity.type
_entity.pdbx_description
1 polymer ?
#
loop_
_entity_poly.entity_id
_entity_poly.type
_entity_poly.pdbx_seq_one_letter_code
_entity_poly.pdbx_strand_id
1 'polypeptide(L)'
;PIKRTEGDTLEKRLTDNAYHNILPARYLRKDANGDPVEAQEDLFERVAKNVALAEAVFEAGNRGVEVTVTPDQLKPDHPRRDELAGEVFGKGVSADDDVETVLTEYNVNKFAYGTVVPELPAEVREHVESVAAEFQAAMEGLSFMPNSPTLMNAGDELQQLSACFVDSPEDDIDDIHQTAKEAANVFQSGGGMGYAFWRLRPYGDPVGSTGGIASGPITFMRTYDQMCETIAQGGARRGAQMGVMRVSHPDVIQFIH
;
A
#
# COMPACT_ATOMS: atom_id res chain seq x y z
N PRO A 1 -0.54 13.54 -29.89
CA PRO A 1 -0.79 12.18 -30.38
C PRO A 1 -0.52 11.20 -29.26
N ILE A 2 -1.41 10.21 -29.09
CA ILE A 2 -1.22 9.15 -28.12
C ILE A 2 -0.14 8.23 -28.68
N LYS A 3 1.01 8.15 -28.00
CA LYS A 3 1.98 7.11 -28.27
C LYS A 3 1.36 5.77 -27.93
N ARG A 4 1.67 4.78 -28.70
CA ARG A 4 1.28 3.40 -28.50
C ARG A 4 2.49 2.62 -27.98
N THR A 5 2.30 1.35 -27.72
CA THR A 5 3.36 0.40 -27.34
C THR A 5 4.31 0.08 -28.50
N GLU A 6 4.65 1.07 -29.29
CA GLU A 6 5.54 0.96 -30.46
C GLU A 6 6.92 1.48 -30.07
N GLY A 7 7.94 0.69 -30.36
CA GLY A 7 9.33 0.99 -30.07
C GLY A 7 9.99 -0.10 -29.24
N ASP A 8 11.29 -0.12 -29.29
CA ASP A 8 12.19 -1.10 -28.67
C ASP A 8 12.71 -0.67 -27.28
N THR A 9 12.43 0.58 -26.88
CA THR A 9 12.82 1.13 -25.58
C THR A 9 11.60 1.72 -24.85
N LEU A 10 11.68 1.80 -23.52
CA LEU A 10 10.64 2.42 -22.70
C LEU A 10 10.41 3.89 -23.09
N GLU A 11 11.49 4.65 -23.35
CA GLU A 11 11.42 6.04 -23.80
C GLU A 11 10.60 6.21 -25.09
N LYS A 12 10.76 5.28 -26.06
CA LYS A 12 9.98 5.33 -27.31
C LYS A 12 8.51 4.95 -27.11
N ARG A 13 8.21 4.07 -26.16
CA ARG A 13 6.86 3.63 -25.86
C ARG A 13 6.05 4.66 -25.08
N LEU A 14 6.68 5.35 -24.13
CA LEU A 14 6.04 6.40 -23.35
C LEU A 14 5.95 7.73 -24.12
N THR A 15 5.07 8.62 -23.69
CA THR A 15 5.12 10.00 -24.16
C THR A 15 6.35 10.69 -23.59
N ASP A 16 6.87 11.68 -24.31
CA ASP A 16 8.01 12.48 -23.89
C ASP A 16 7.79 13.09 -22.47
N ASN A 17 6.60 13.63 -22.23
CA ASN A 17 6.24 14.16 -20.92
C ASN A 17 6.21 13.10 -19.82
N ALA A 18 5.72 11.89 -20.11
CA ALA A 18 5.69 10.81 -19.12
C ALA A 18 7.11 10.38 -18.74
N TYR A 19 7.97 10.13 -19.71
CA TYR A 19 9.31 9.62 -19.49
C TYR A 19 10.24 10.66 -18.84
N HIS A 20 10.29 11.88 -19.38
CA HIS A 20 11.25 12.90 -18.93
C HIS A 20 10.78 13.79 -17.79
N ASN A 21 9.47 13.90 -17.56
CA ASN A 21 8.95 14.82 -16.53
C ASN A 21 8.17 14.10 -15.42
N ILE A 22 7.18 13.24 -15.77
CA ILE A 22 6.29 12.68 -14.76
C ILE A 22 6.99 11.60 -13.93
N LEU A 23 7.70 10.66 -14.57
CA LEU A 23 8.39 9.60 -13.84
C LEU A 23 9.46 10.17 -12.91
N PRO A 24 10.40 11.04 -13.34
CA PRO A 24 11.39 11.63 -12.45
C PRO A 24 10.80 12.47 -11.32
N ALA A 25 9.74 13.23 -11.61
CA ALA A 25 9.16 14.12 -10.63
C ALA A 25 8.44 13.38 -9.49
N ARG A 26 7.77 12.24 -9.78
CA ARG A 26 6.82 11.61 -8.87
C ARG A 26 7.12 10.18 -8.46
N TYR A 27 7.84 9.41 -9.28
CA TYR A 27 7.91 7.96 -9.13
C TYR A 27 9.32 7.43 -8.88
N LEU A 28 10.35 8.10 -9.42
CA LEU A 28 11.72 7.67 -9.18
C LEU A 28 12.13 7.94 -7.73
N ARG A 29 12.90 7.02 -7.18
CA ARG A 29 13.57 7.21 -5.88
C ARG A 29 14.51 8.39 -5.94
N LYS A 30 14.55 9.15 -4.85
CA LYS A 30 15.35 10.35 -4.73
C LYS A 30 16.24 10.28 -3.50
N ASP A 31 17.38 10.93 -3.59
CA ASP A 31 18.25 11.14 -2.44
C ASP A 31 17.70 12.24 -1.49
N ALA A 32 18.46 12.52 -0.44
CA ALA A 32 18.12 13.56 0.54
C ALA A 32 18.07 14.99 -0.05
N ASN A 33 18.66 15.21 -1.22
CA ASN A 33 18.64 16.49 -1.92
C ASN A 33 17.45 16.60 -2.88
N GLY A 34 16.74 15.51 -3.12
CA GLY A 34 15.61 15.42 -4.05
C GLY A 34 16.00 15.02 -5.47
N ASP A 35 17.24 14.61 -5.70
CA ASP A 35 17.72 14.18 -7.01
C ASP A 35 17.40 12.70 -7.23
N PRO A 36 16.96 12.29 -8.45
CA PRO A 36 16.69 10.90 -8.77
C PRO A 36 17.96 10.02 -8.63
N VAL A 37 17.83 8.88 -7.94
CA VAL A 37 18.91 7.88 -7.77
C VAL A 37 18.67 6.59 -8.54
N GLU A 38 17.60 6.53 -9.32
CA GLU A 38 17.28 5.44 -10.24
C GLU A 38 16.85 5.96 -11.60
N ALA A 39 17.03 5.17 -12.66
CA ALA A 39 16.50 5.47 -13.97
C ALA A 39 15.05 4.99 -14.12
N GLN A 40 14.39 5.37 -15.21
CA GLN A 40 12.99 4.99 -15.48
C GLN A 40 12.83 3.48 -15.64
N GLU A 41 13.81 2.81 -16.21
CA GLU A 41 13.86 1.36 -16.35
C GLU A 41 14.03 0.67 -15.00
N ASP A 42 14.89 1.21 -14.12
CA ASP A 42 15.14 0.69 -12.77
C ASP A 42 13.86 0.73 -11.90
N LEU A 43 13.00 1.73 -12.11
CA LEU A 43 11.69 1.80 -11.46
C LEU A 43 10.87 0.52 -11.70
N PHE A 44 10.74 0.10 -12.95
CA PHE A 44 9.93 -1.09 -13.28
C PHE A 44 10.59 -2.38 -12.78
N GLU A 45 11.91 -2.47 -12.82
CA GLU A 45 12.64 -3.59 -12.23
C GLU A 45 12.41 -3.66 -10.71
N ARG A 46 12.56 -2.55 -10.00
CA ARG A 46 12.32 -2.48 -8.55
C ARG A 46 10.92 -2.92 -8.16
N VAL A 47 9.91 -2.39 -8.85
CA VAL A 47 8.51 -2.74 -8.60
C VAL A 47 8.24 -4.21 -8.87
N ALA A 48 8.70 -4.72 -10.00
CA ALA A 48 8.52 -6.12 -10.38
C ALA A 48 9.15 -7.08 -9.37
N LYS A 49 10.40 -6.82 -8.98
CA LYS A 49 11.12 -7.62 -7.98
C LYS A 49 10.41 -7.61 -6.62
N ASN A 50 9.95 -6.45 -6.18
CA ASN A 50 9.29 -6.33 -4.89
C ASN A 50 7.95 -7.09 -4.87
N VAL A 51 7.12 -6.91 -5.89
CA VAL A 51 5.82 -7.60 -5.95
C VAL A 51 5.99 -9.11 -6.11
N ALA A 52 6.98 -9.56 -6.88
CA ALA A 52 7.27 -10.98 -7.06
C ALA A 52 7.76 -11.69 -5.77
N LEU A 53 8.18 -10.96 -4.73
CA LEU A 53 8.56 -11.57 -3.45
C LEU A 53 7.44 -12.39 -2.81
N ALA A 54 6.18 -12.09 -3.08
CA ALA A 54 5.05 -12.89 -2.60
C ALA A 54 5.13 -14.35 -3.09
N GLU A 55 5.67 -14.56 -4.29
CA GLU A 55 5.86 -15.89 -4.86
C GLU A 55 6.86 -16.76 -4.05
N ALA A 56 7.74 -16.14 -3.28
CA ALA A 56 8.64 -16.88 -2.38
C ALA A 56 7.86 -17.72 -1.37
N VAL A 57 6.77 -17.18 -0.83
CA VAL A 57 5.89 -17.90 0.12
C VAL A 57 4.98 -18.87 -0.60
N PHE A 58 4.33 -18.42 -1.68
CA PHE A 58 3.37 -19.25 -2.40
C PHE A 58 4.04 -20.46 -3.06
N GLU A 59 5.18 -20.28 -3.71
CA GLU A 59 5.89 -21.38 -4.38
C GLU A 59 6.52 -22.35 -3.36
N ALA A 60 7.07 -21.86 -2.24
CA ALA A 60 7.54 -22.73 -1.17
C ALA A 60 6.38 -23.57 -0.61
N GLY A 61 5.23 -22.97 -0.35
CA GLY A 61 4.03 -23.66 0.10
C GLY A 61 3.53 -24.71 -0.91
N ASN A 62 3.48 -24.39 -2.19
CA ASN A 62 3.09 -25.30 -3.26
C ASN A 62 4.01 -26.54 -3.35
N ARG A 63 5.29 -26.38 -3.04
CA ARG A 63 6.29 -27.46 -3.05
C ARG A 63 6.38 -28.19 -1.72
N GLY A 64 5.64 -27.78 -0.71
CA GLY A 64 5.73 -28.32 0.65
C GLY A 64 7.07 -28.03 1.31
N VAL A 65 7.73 -26.95 0.94
CA VAL A 65 8.99 -26.47 1.50
C VAL A 65 8.68 -25.43 2.57
N GLU A 66 9.20 -25.64 3.76
CA GLU A 66 9.19 -24.66 4.83
C GLU A 66 10.52 -23.90 4.79
N VAL A 67 10.46 -22.58 4.69
CA VAL A 67 11.62 -21.69 4.69
C VAL A 67 11.63 -20.94 6.01
N THR A 68 12.64 -21.17 6.82
CA THR A 68 12.85 -20.46 8.09
C THR A 68 13.80 -19.27 7.88
N VAL A 69 13.53 -18.19 8.58
CA VAL A 69 14.33 -16.96 8.55
C VAL A 69 14.67 -16.51 9.96
N THR A 70 15.78 -15.80 10.11
CA THR A 70 16.32 -15.32 11.39
C THR A 70 16.62 -13.82 11.33
N PRO A 71 16.65 -13.09 12.46
CA PRO A 71 16.89 -11.65 12.46
C PRO A 71 18.26 -11.24 11.90
N ASP A 72 19.28 -12.07 12.01
CA ASP A 72 20.62 -11.80 11.48
C ASP A 72 20.64 -11.71 9.94
N GLN A 73 19.63 -12.30 9.26
CA GLN A 73 19.44 -12.18 7.81
C GLN A 73 18.90 -10.79 7.38
N LEU A 74 18.44 -9.97 8.32
CA LEU A 74 18.08 -8.59 8.01
C LEU A 74 19.32 -7.80 7.55
N LYS A 75 19.12 -6.98 6.53
CA LYS A 75 20.19 -6.18 5.94
C LYS A 75 21.01 -5.44 7.01
N PRO A 76 22.34 -5.72 7.15
CA PRO A 76 23.13 -5.24 8.29
C PRO A 76 23.22 -3.72 8.41
N ASP A 77 23.15 -3.00 7.31
CA ASP A 77 23.26 -1.54 7.23
C ASP A 77 21.89 -0.84 7.19
N HIS A 78 20.80 -1.58 7.39
CA HIS A 78 19.47 -0.95 7.39
C HIS A 78 19.30 -0.08 8.65
N PRO A 79 18.95 1.22 8.52
CA PRO A 79 18.90 2.16 9.64
C PRO A 79 17.86 1.80 10.71
N ARG A 80 16.87 0.98 10.38
CA ARG A 80 15.81 0.50 11.28
C ARG A 80 15.88 -1.00 11.53
N ARG A 81 17.08 -1.59 11.52
CA ARG A 81 17.27 -3.04 11.59
C ARG A 81 16.61 -3.67 12.82
N ASP A 82 16.84 -3.11 14.01
CA ASP A 82 16.26 -3.62 15.27
C ASP A 82 14.73 -3.42 15.33
N GLU A 83 14.25 -2.29 14.83
CA GLU A 83 12.80 -2.04 14.73
C GLU A 83 12.13 -3.05 13.80
N LEU A 84 12.75 -3.32 12.64
CA LEU A 84 12.28 -4.35 11.71
C LEU A 84 12.33 -5.75 12.33
N ALA A 85 13.39 -6.09 13.09
CA ALA A 85 13.44 -7.36 13.81
C ALA A 85 12.26 -7.49 14.77
N GLY A 86 11.96 -6.46 15.55
CA GLY A 86 10.81 -6.44 16.44
C GLY A 86 9.47 -6.56 15.72
N GLU A 87 9.33 -5.95 14.53
CA GLU A 87 8.11 -6.03 13.72
C GLU A 87 7.90 -7.41 13.07
N VAL A 88 8.97 -8.05 12.63
CA VAL A 88 8.92 -9.32 11.87
C VAL A 88 8.90 -10.53 12.79
N PHE A 89 9.77 -10.56 13.80
CA PHE A 89 9.98 -11.72 14.67
C PHE A 89 9.23 -11.64 16.00
N GLY A 90 8.78 -10.45 16.36
CA GLY A 90 7.99 -10.23 17.57
C GLY A 90 8.52 -9.06 18.42
N LYS A 91 7.63 -8.48 19.19
CA LYS A 91 7.95 -7.32 20.03
C LYS A 91 9.06 -7.66 21.04
N GLY A 92 10.11 -6.87 21.02
CA GLY A 92 11.27 -7.04 21.90
C GLY A 92 12.39 -7.90 21.32
N VAL A 93 12.22 -8.43 20.09
CA VAL A 93 13.29 -9.14 19.38
C VAL A 93 14.23 -8.13 18.73
N SER A 94 15.53 -8.29 18.96
CA SER A 94 16.60 -7.54 18.31
C SER A 94 17.13 -8.30 17.09
N ALA A 95 17.81 -7.59 16.20
CA ALA A 95 18.45 -8.18 15.03
C ALA A 95 19.60 -9.15 15.38
N ASP A 96 20.10 -9.11 16.61
CA ASP A 96 21.16 -9.99 17.10
C ASP A 96 20.64 -11.18 17.94
N ASP A 97 19.31 -11.30 18.09
CA ASP A 97 18.71 -12.41 18.83
C ASP A 97 18.66 -13.69 17.98
N ASP A 98 18.90 -14.83 18.64
CA ASP A 98 18.86 -16.16 18.02
C ASP A 98 17.41 -16.70 18.08
N VAL A 99 16.56 -16.18 17.22
CA VAL A 99 15.18 -16.65 17.02
C VAL A 99 14.94 -16.95 15.55
N GLU A 100 14.01 -17.85 15.26
CA GLU A 100 13.62 -18.15 13.88
C GLU A 100 12.11 -18.04 13.71
N THR A 101 11.68 -17.76 12.50
CA THR A 101 10.27 -17.83 12.09
C THR A 101 10.14 -18.38 10.69
N VAL A 102 8.97 -18.93 10.38
CA VAL A 102 8.65 -19.36 9.02
C VAL A 102 8.40 -18.16 8.14
N LEU A 103 8.91 -18.18 6.92
CA LEU A 103 8.66 -17.15 5.92
C LEU A 103 7.18 -17.15 5.54
N THR A 104 6.51 -16.04 5.79
CA THR A 104 5.09 -15.81 5.50
C THR A 104 4.91 -14.55 4.67
N GLU A 105 3.71 -14.33 4.12
CA GLU A 105 3.39 -13.10 3.39
C GLU A 105 3.71 -11.83 4.19
N TYR A 106 3.46 -11.87 5.50
CA TYR A 106 3.71 -10.74 6.38
C TYR A 106 5.20 -10.38 6.46
N ASN A 107 6.07 -11.36 6.73
CA ASN A 107 7.50 -11.10 6.87
C ASN A 107 8.22 -10.94 5.52
N VAL A 108 7.72 -11.52 4.42
CA VAL A 108 8.25 -11.25 3.06
C VAL A 108 8.23 -9.76 2.76
N ASN A 109 7.15 -9.06 3.11
CA ASN A 109 7.04 -7.61 2.90
C ASN A 109 7.98 -6.79 3.80
N LYS A 110 8.52 -7.37 4.86
CA LYS A 110 9.44 -6.71 5.79
C LYS A 110 10.91 -6.88 5.42
N PHE A 111 11.25 -7.97 4.72
CA PHE A 111 12.62 -8.24 4.29
C PHE A 111 12.97 -7.51 2.99
N ALA A 112 14.21 -7.01 2.92
CA ALA A 112 14.74 -6.50 1.67
C ALA A 112 14.97 -7.63 0.67
N TYR A 113 14.66 -7.38 -0.60
CA TYR A 113 14.78 -8.36 -1.67
C TYR A 113 16.18 -9.01 -1.72
N GLY A 114 17.22 -8.23 -1.65
CA GLY A 114 18.59 -8.73 -1.70
C GLY A 114 19.02 -9.55 -0.47
N THR A 115 18.23 -9.56 0.61
CA THR A 115 18.55 -10.30 1.84
C THR A 115 17.90 -11.68 1.85
N VAL A 116 16.65 -11.79 1.37
CA VAL A 116 15.87 -13.04 1.46
C VAL A 116 16.05 -13.91 0.22
N VAL A 117 15.93 -13.32 -0.95
CA VAL A 117 15.92 -14.08 -2.22
C VAL A 117 17.16 -14.97 -2.42
N PRO A 118 18.39 -14.52 -2.09
CA PRO A 118 19.57 -15.37 -2.23
C PRO A 118 19.57 -16.63 -1.36
N GLU A 119 18.86 -16.58 -0.23
CA GLU A 119 18.78 -17.69 0.74
C GLU A 119 17.67 -18.69 0.42
N LEU A 120 16.79 -18.38 -0.55
CA LEU A 120 15.71 -19.28 -0.95
C LEU A 120 16.24 -20.56 -1.61
N PRO A 121 15.55 -21.70 -1.47
CA PRO A 121 15.82 -22.89 -2.29
C PRO A 121 15.86 -22.54 -3.76
N ALA A 122 16.81 -23.14 -4.50
CA ALA A 122 17.09 -22.76 -5.90
C ALA A 122 15.84 -22.73 -6.78
N GLU A 123 14.98 -23.73 -6.66
CA GLU A 123 13.73 -23.82 -7.44
C GLU A 123 12.73 -22.71 -7.10
N VAL A 124 12.64 -22.31 -5.82
CA VAL A 124 11.78 -21.20 -5.38
C VAL A 124 12.35 -19.88 -5.89
N ARG A 125 13.66 -19.69 -5.77
CA ARG A 125 14.34 -18.49 -6.26
C ARG A 125 14.17 -18.30 -7.76
N GLU A 126 14.40 -19.36 -8.55
CA GLU A 126 14.24 -19.33 -10.01
C GLU A 126 12.80 -18.95 -10.39
N HIS A 127 11.81 -19.46 -9.67
CA HIS A 127 10.41 -19.07 -9.88
C HIS A 127 10.19 -17.59 -9.58
N VAL A 128 10.63 -17.08 -8.43
CA VAL A 128 10.52 -15.65 -8.06
C VAL A 128 11.18 -14.76 -9.12
N GLU A 129 12.38 -15.10 -9.55
CA GLU A 129 13.11 -14.35 -10.59
C GLU A 129 12.38 -14.37 -11.95
N SER A 130 11.80 -15.51 -12.32
CA SER A 130 11.00 -15.64 -13.54
C SER A 130 9.75 -14.77 -13.50
N VAL A 131 9.00 -14.80 -12.40
CA VAL A 131 7.80 -13.96 -12.22
C VAL A 131 8.17 -12.49 -12.20
N ALA A 132 9.26 -12.11 -11.55
CA ALA A 132 9.74 -10.72 -11.57
C ALA A 132 10.05 -10.26 -13.01
N ALA A 133 10.69 -11.09 -13.80
CA ALA A 133 10.97 -10.77 -15.20
C ALA A 133 9.69 -10.63 -16.04
N GLU A 134 8.67 -11.47 -15.80
CA GLU A 134 7.36 -11.35 -16.46
C GLU A 134 6.64 -10.06 -16.08
N PHE A 135 6.63 -9.69 -14.80
CA PHE A 135 6.03 -8.43 -14.33
C PHE A 135 6.73 -7.21 -14.91
N GLN A 136 8.07 -7.22 -14.92
CA GLN A 136 8.85 -6.14 -15.54
C GLN A 136 8.52 -6.01 -17.03
N ALA A 137 8.54 -7.11 -17.78
CA ALA A 137 8.20 -7.11 -19.19
C ALA A 137 6.77 -6.61 -19.48
N ALA A 138 5.81 -6.96 -18.62
CA ALA A 138 4.43 -6.49 -18.74
C ALA A 138 4.32 -4.96 -18.55
N MET A 139 5.03 -4.39 -17.57
CA MET A 139 5.05 -2.96 -17.31
C MET A 139 5.81 -2.18 -18.39
N GLU A 140 7.00 -2.60 -18.76
CA GLU A 140 7.79 -1.98 -19.83
C GLU A 140 7.12 -2.11 -21.21
N GLY A 141 6.40 -3.20 -21.45
CA GLY A 141 5.58 -3.41 -22.64
C GLY A 141 4.28 -2.61 -22.65
N LEU A 142 3.94 -1.91 -21.54
CA LEU A 142 2.69 -1.18 -21.33
C LEU A 142 1.44 -2.04 -21.51
N SER A 143 1.54 -3.34 -21.31
CA SER A 143 0.40 -4.26 -21.28
C SER A 143 -0.29 -4.27 -19.91
N PHE A 144 0.43 -3.91 -18.87
CA PHE A 144 -0.06 -3.72 -17.51
C PHE A 144 0.65 -2.53 -16.84
N MET A 145 -0.07 -1.80 -16.00
CA MET A 145 0.51 -0.75 -15.17
C MET A 145 -0.17 -0.79 -13.79
N PRO A 146 0.59 -1.01 -12.71
CA PRO A 146 0.04 -1.00 -11.36
C PRO A 146 -0.39 0.42 -10.95
N ASN A 147 -1.09 0.51 -9.83
CA ASN A 147 -1.49 1.80 -9.27
C ASN A 147 -0.27 2.64 -8.83
N SER A 148 -0.48 3.95 -8.68
CA SER A 148 0.58 4.88 -8.32
C SER A 148 1.29 4.55 -6.99
N PRO A 149 0.62 4.16 -5.89
CA PRO A 149 1.32 3.74 -4.67
C PRO A 149 2.26 2.55 -4.87
N THR A 150 1.90 1.56 -5.68
CA THR A 150 2.79 0.45 -6.00
C THR A 150 4.05 0.95 -6.72
N LEU A 151 3.88 1.80 -7.75
CA LEU A 151 5.01 2.37 -8.47
C LEU A 151 5.91 3.25 -7.59
N MET A 152 5.33 3.95 -6.61
CA MET A 152 6.07 4.85 -5.73
C MET A 152 6.80 4.09 -4.61
N ASN A 153 6.14 3.12 -3.98
CA ASN A 153 6.54 2.58 -2.68
C ASN A 153 7.04 1.14 -2.71
N ALA A 154 6.84 0.39 -3.82
CA ALA A 154 7.33 -0.98 -3.90
C ALA A 154 8.86 -1.00 -3.79
N GLY A 155 9.38 -1.75 -2.82
CA GLY A 155 10.81 -1.81 -2.53
C GLY A 155 11.37 -0.62 -1.73
N ASP A 156 10.50 0.25 -1.20
CA ASP A 156 10.85 1.34 -0.30
C ASP A 156 10.43 1.02 1.14
N GLU A 157 10.85 1.82 2.12
CA GLU A 157 10.55 1.60 3.54
C GLU A 157 9.04 1.63 3.85
N LEU A 158 8.29 2.50 3.17
CA LEU A 158 6.86 2.65 3.39
C LEU A 158 6.06 1.41 2.98
N GLN A 159 6.41 0.74 1.91
CA GLN A 159 5.74 -0.46 1.38
C GLN A 159 4.21 -0.39 1.31
N GLN A 160 3.65 0.80 1.17
CA GLN A 160 2.22 0.99 0.94
C GLN A 160 1.93 0.81 -0.55
N LEU A 161 1.40 -0.35 -0.93
CA LEU A 161 1.21 -0.72 -2.34
C LEU A 161 -0.22 -0.51 -2.84
N SER A 162 -1.18 -0.27 -1.94
CA SER A 162 -2.59 -0.12 -2.30
C SER A 162 -3.00 1.35 -2.36
N ALA A 163 -3.75 1.71 -3.40
CA ALA A 163 -4.26 3.07 -3.56
C ALA A 163 -5.50 3.34 -2.71
N CYS A 164 -6.38 2.34 -2.57
CA CYS A 164 -7.71 2.51 -2.02
C CYS A 164 -8.03 1.37 -1.06
N PHE A 165 -8.62 1.75 0.06
CA PHE A 165 -9.11 0.85 1.10
C PHE A 165 -10.60 1.08 1.29
N VAL A 166 -11.30 0.10 1.80
CA VAL A 166 -12.72 0.19 2.13
C VAL A 166 -12.88 -0.24 3.56
N ASP A 167 -13.47 0.64 4.35
CA ASP A 167 -13.96 0.35 5.69
C ASP A 167 -15.25 1.14 5.90
N SER A 168 -16.19 0.59 6.64
CA SER A 168 -17.52 1.19 6.71
C SER A 168 -18.03 1.09 8.13
N PRO A 169 -18.32 2.23 8.77
CA PRO A 169 -18.79 2.25 10.14
C PRO A 169 -20.14 1.53 10.27
N GLU A 170 -20.28 0.75 11.32
CA GLU A 170 -21.58 0.31 11.81
C GLU A 170 -22.28 1.42 12.58
N ASP A 171 -23.57 1.26 12.84
CA ASP A 171 -24.39 2.29 13.47
C ASP A 171 -24.18 2.34 15.01
N ASP A 172 -22.93 2.54 15.38
CA ASP A 172 -22.44 2.63 16.76
C ASP A 172 -21.34 3.69 16.87
N ILE A 173 -21.33 4.46 17.97
CA ILE A 173 -20.39 5.58 18.12
C ILE A 173 -18.93 5.14 18.24
N ASP A 174 -18.68 4.02 18.90
CA ASP A 174 -17.33 3.51 19.09
C ASP A 174 -16.78 3.01 17.74
N ASP A 175 -17.60 2.32 16.96
CA ASP A 175 -17.22 1.83 15.63
C ASP A 175 -17.02 2.97 14.63
N ILE A 176 -17.86 3.99 14.66
CA ILE A 176 -17.67 5.21 13.85
C ILE A 176 -16.31 5.86 14.14
N HIS A 177 -15.91 5.95 15.40
CA HIS A 177 -14.62 6.52 15.76
C HIS A 177 -13.44 5.58 15.49
N GLN A 178 -13.66 4.27 15.61
CA GLN A 178 -12.64 3.27 15.25
C GLN A 178 -12.35 3.32 13.74
N THR A 179 -13.39 3.32 12.90
CA THR A 179 -13.24 3.50 11.45
C THR A 179 -12.51 4.80 11.10
N ALA A 180 -12.79 5.90 11.81
CA ALA A 180 -12.08 7.16 11.63
C ALA A 180 -10.57 7.02 11.96
N LYS A 181 -10.23 6.31 13.04
CA LYS A 181 -8.83 6.05 13.44
C LYS A 181 -8.09 5.20 12.38
N GLU A 182 -8.74 4.17 11.87
CA GLU A 182 -8.17 3.31 10.82
C GLU A 182 -7.96 4.09 9.52
N ALA A 183 -8.92 4.94 9.15
CA ALA A 183 -8.78 5.85 8.03
C ALA A 183 -7.60 6.82 8.20
N ALA A 184 -7.39 7.35 9.41
CA ALA A 184 -6.25 8.20 9.71
C ALA A 184 -4.90 7.51 9.44
N ASN A 185 -4.76 6.24 9.82
CA ASN A 185 -3.57 5.44 9.53
C ASN A 185 -3.36 5.23 8.02
N VAL A 186 -4.45 4.99 7.28
CA VAL A 186 -4.41 4.87 5.81
C VAL A 186 -3.97 6.18 5.18
N PHE A 187 -4.51 7.32 5.61
CA PHE A 187 -4.12 8.64 5.07
C PHE A 187 -2.65 8.97 5.37
N GLN A 188 -2.16 8.60 6.55
CA GLN A 188 -0.75 8.80 6.89
C GLN A 188 0.18 8.09 5.91
N SER A 189 -0.21 6.92 5.40
CA SER A 189 0.54 6.18 4.38
C SER A 189 0.25 6.60 2.92
N GLY A 190 -0.62 7.59 2.72
CA GLY A 190 -0.98 8.10 1.38
C GLY A 190 -2.06 7.29 0.65
N GLY A 191 -2.77 6.40 1.36
CA GLY A 191 -3.92 5.68 0.83
C GLY A 191 -5.20 6.52 0.82
N GLY A 192 -6.20 6.08 0.07
CA GLY A 192 -7.56 6.62 0.08
C GLY A 192 -8.54 5.66 0.76
N MET A 193 -9.68 6.21 1.25
CA MET A 193 -10.70 5.44 1.94
C MET A 193 -12.07 5.57 1.31
N GLY A 194 -12.79 4.45 1.22
CA GLY A 194 -14.19 4.40 0.84
C GLY A 194 -15.08 3.92 1.98
N TYR A 195 -16.24 4.55 2.15
CA TYR A 195 -17.16 4.26 3.26
C TYR A 195 -18.59 4.07 2.76
N ALA A 196 -19.30 3.10 3.34
CA ALA A 196 -20.73 2.89 3.12
C ALA A 196 -21.56 3.55 4.23
N PHE A 197 -21.72 4.86 4.16
CA PHE A 197 -22.45 5.67 5.17
C PHE A 197 -23.93 5.34 5.29
N TRP A 198 -24.50 4.62 4.33
CA TRP A 198 -25.89 4.17 4.39
C TRP A 198 -26.19 3.18 5.54
N ARG A 199 -25.15 2.67 6.20
CA ARG A 199 -25.30 1.81 7.39
C ARG A 199 -25.73 2.57 8.61
N LEU A 200 -25.41 3.86 8.68
CA LEU A 200 -25.75 4.73 9.79
C LEU A 200 -27.24 5.11 9.75
N ARG A 201 -27.89 5.16 10.91
CA ARG A 201 -29.27 5.62 11.03
C ARG A 201 -29.42 7.05 10.56
N PRO A 202 -30.59 7.43 9.99
CA PRO A 202 -30.83 8.76 9.48
C PRO A 202 -30.88 9.83 10.58
N TYR A 203 -30.67 11.06 10.17
CA TYR A 203 -30.88 12.22 11.03
C TYR A 203 -32.26 12.20 11.65
N GLY A 204 -32.34 12.49 12.96
CA GLY A 204 -33.58 12.57 13.69
C GLY A 204 -34.13 11.29 14.31
N ASP A 205 -33.53 10.12 13.95
CA ASP A 205 -33.91 8.85 14.57
C ASP A 205 -33.61 8.85 16.09
N PRO A 206 -34.42 8.17 16.90
CA PRO A 206 -34.21 8.12 18.34
C PRO A 206 -32.95 7.34 18.72
N VAL A 207 -32.16 7.88 19.67
CA VAL A 207 -30.99 7.18 20.25
C VAL A 207 -31.42 6.61 21.61
N GLY A 208 -31.63 5.30 21.65
CA GLY A 208 -32.18 4.64 22.83
C GLY A 208 -31.33 4.74 24.10
N SER A 209 -30.01 4.83 23.97
CA SER A 209 -29.06 4.89 25.11
C SER A 209 -29.04 6.27 25.80
N THR A 210 -29.36 7.36 25.10
CA THR A 210 -29.24 8.72 25.60
C THR A 210 -30.58 9.49 25.63
N GLY A 211 -31.64 8.94 25.01
CA GLY A 211 -32.91 9.62 24.82
C GLY A 211 -32.84 10.83 23.87
N GLY A 212 -31.74 11.00 23.15
CA GLY A 212 -31.53 12.04 22.15
C GLY A 212 -31.94 11.62 20.73
N ILE A 213 -31.57 12.44 19.77
CA ILE A 213 -31.78 12.18 18.33
C ILE A 213 -30.44 11.97 17.61
N ALA A 214 -30.44 11.12 16.57
CA ALA A 214 -29.27 10.82 15.77
C ALA A 214 -28.83 12.02 14.93
N SER A 215 -27.53 12.22 14.83
CA SER A 215 -26.90 13.26 14.01
C SER A 215 -26.96 12.97 12.51
N GLY A 216 -27.15 11.71 12.14
CA GLY A 216 -27.18 11.24 10.78
C GLY A 216 -25.80 11.11 10.10
N PRO A 217 -25.73 10.41 8.96
CA PRO A 217 -24.47 10.10 8.28
C PRO A 217 -23.72 11.35 7.80
N ILE A 218 -24.42 12.38 7.35
CA ILE A 218 -23.79 13.58 6.77
C ILE A 218 -22.94 14.33 7.83
N THR A 219 -23.35 14.31 9.08
CA THR A 219 -22.58 14.92 10.16
C THR A 219 -21.27 14.19 10.40
N PHE A 220 -21.29 12.85 10.39
CA PHE A 220 -20.08 12.04 10.53
C PHE A 220 -19.16 12.16 9.31
N MET A 221 -19.70 12.27 8.09
CA MET A 221 -18.91 12.55 6.89
C MET A 221 -18.07 13.82 7.04
N ARG A 222 -18.61 14.87 7.65
CA ARG A 222 -17.87 16.12 7.91
C ARG A 222 -16.70 15.91 8.89
N THR A 223 -16.89 15.06 9.89
CA THR A 223 -15.82 14.70 10.84
C THR A 223 -14.69 13.98 10.13
N TYR A 224 -15.01 13.02 9.25
CA TYR A 224 -14.02 12.29 8.47
C TYR A 224 -13.30 13.19 7.46
N ASP A 225 -14.03 14.10 6.83
CA ASP A 225 -13.46 15.08 5.89
C ASP A 225 -12.43 15.99 6.58
N GLN A 226 -12.80 16.56 7.74
CA GLN A 226 -11.91 17.42 8.50
C GLN A 226 -10.67 16.69 9.02
N MET A 227 -10.82 15.44 9.45
CA MET A 227 -9.69 14.58 9.83
C MET A 227 -8.74 14.34 8.66
N CYS A 228 -9.28 13.97 7.49
CA CYS A 228 -8.50 13.75 6.28
C CYS A 228 -7.72 15.00 5.86
N GLU A 229 -8.38 16.17 5.90
CA GLU A 229 -7.74 17.45 5.59
C GLU A 229 -6.58 17.76 6.53
N THR A 230 -6.73 17.45 7.81
CA THR A 230 -5.70 17.69 8.82
C THR A 230 -4.46 16.82 8.61
N ILE A 231 -4.63 15.56 8.23
CA ILE A 231 -3.53 14.59 8.06
C ILE A 231 -2.81 14.79 6.72
N ALA A 232 -3.50 15.27 5.69
CA ALA A 232 -2.95 15.42 4.33
C ALA A 232 -1.75 16.37 4.22
N GLN A 233 -1.37 17.07 5.27
CA GLN A 233 -0.31 18.08 5.24
C GLN A 233 1.12 17.51 5.33
N GLY A 234 1.31 16.23 5.64
CA GLY A 234 2.63 15.64 5.86
C GLY A 234 3.14 14.64 4.80
N GLY A 235 2.33 14.22 3.85
CA GLY A 235 2.68 13.15 2.89
C GLY A 235 2.90 13.64 1.45
N ALA A 236 3.61 12.83 0.67
CA ALA A 236 3.81 13.05 -0.76
C ALA A 236 2.49 12.95 -1.57
N ARG A 237 1.47 12.32 -1.00
CA ARG A 237 0.14 12.15 -1.59
C ARG A 237 -0.94 12.55 -0.57
N ARG A 238 -1.91 13.33 -1.02
CA ARG A 238 -3.06 13.70 -0.18
C ARG A 238 -4.01 12.52 -0.02
N GLY A 239 -4.59 12.35 1.16
CA GLY A 239 -5.70 11.45 1.39
C GLY A 239 -6.88 11.77 0.48
N ALA A 240 -7.60 10.74 0.05
CA ALA A 240 -8.81 10.86 -0.74
C ALA A 240 -9.91 10.01 -0.10
N GLN A 241 -11.15 10.50 -0.13
CA GLN A 241 -12.28 9.82 0.46
C GLN A 241 -13.42 9.66 -0.55
N MET A 242 -14.15 8.57 -0.41
CA MET A 242 -15.36 8.30 -1.18
C MET A 242 -16.46 7.87 -0.21
N GLY A 243 -17.56 8.62 -0.16
CA GLY A 243 -18.78 8.21 0.53
C GLY A 243 -19.77 7.54 -0.43
N VAL A 244 -20.40 6.47 0.02
CA VAL A 244 -21.48 5.80 -0.71
C VAL A 244 -22.76 5.85 0.11
N MET A 245 -23.86 6.27 -0.54
CA MET A 245 -25.20 6.31 0.04
C MET A 245 -26.18 5.53 -0.81
N ARG A 246 -27.06 4.75 -0.18
CA ARG A 246 -28.17 4.08 -0.89
C ARG A 246 -29.24 5.08 -1.26
N VAL A 247 -29.83 4.94 -2.44
CA VAL A 247 -30.93 5.79 -2.89
C VAL A 247 -32.19 5.66 -2.03
N SER A 248 -32.31 4.57 -1.28
CA SER A 248 -33.41 4.36 -0.32
C SER A 248 -33.15 4.94 1.08
N HIS A 249 -31.95 5.50 1.33
CA HIS A 249 -31.67 6.09 2.63
C HIS A 249 -32.42 7.42 2.81
N PRO A 250 -33.07 7.68 3.97
CA PRO A 250 -33.82 8.91 4.19
C PRO A 250 -33.03 10.20 3.94
N ASP A 251 -31.73 10.21 4.26
CA ASP A 251 -30.86 11.38 4.10
C ASP A 251 -30.22 11.49 2.72
N VAL A 252 -30.63 10.67 1.73
CA VAL A 252 -29.99 10.64 0.39
C VAL A 252 -30.07 12.00 -0.32
N ILE A 253 -31.16 12.74 -0.14
CA ILE A 253 -31.31 14.07 -0.77
C ILE A 253 -30.31 15.06 -0.17
N GLN A 254 -30.09 15.02 1.15
CA GLN A 254 -29.06 15.84 1.80
C GLN A 254 -27.63 15.42 1.39
N PHE A 255 -27.41 14.13 1.12
CA PHE A 255 -26.15 13.62 0.61
C PHE A 255 -25.82 14.14 -0.79
N ILE A 256 -26.82 14.32 -1.64
CA ILE A 256 -26.66 14.81 -3.03
C ILE A 256 -26.34 16.32 -3.05
N HIS A 257 -26.88 17.11 -2.12
CA HIS A 257 -26.74 18.57 -2.03
C HIS A 257 -25.57 19.00 -1.15
#